data_2e0e045880f5494d4ba129d0530d5961
#
_entry.id   2e0e045880f5494d4ba129d0530d5961
#
_cell.length_a   1.000
_cell.length_b   1.000
_cell.length_c   1.000
_cell.angle_alpha   90.00
_cell.angle_beta   90.00
_cell.angle_gamma   90.00
#
_symmetry.space_group_name_H-M   'P 1'
#
loop_
_entity.id
_entity.type
_entity.pdbx_description
1 polymer ?
#
loop_
_entity_poly.entity_id
_entity_poly.type
_entity_poly.pdbx_seq_one_letter_code
_entity_poly.pdbx_strand_id
1 'polypeptide(L)'
;LEVPHRAAEHERIDQAVRLTGPVAGVAVEYVGRNREHTLMDCRLVVALAQWARALRAEGVTRIRHLGAYRGGARVRGTGSPSGHAKGLALDVRYLHFGDGESAEVFDVLEGWQPRGRGDDPCASHAGEEARSRALREGLCAAVEAGLFQVVVTPHHNDAHANHVHVEV
;
A
#
# COMPACT_ATOMS: atom_id res chain seq x y z
N LEU A 1 17.85 -4.46 7.22
CA LEU A 1 16.60 -5.19 6.96
C LEU A 1 16.76 -5.99 5.67
N GLU A 2 16.81 -7.31 5.76
CA GLU A 2 16.88 -8.16 4.57
C GLU A 2 15.45 -8.38 4.04
N VAL A 3 15.21 -7.94 2.79
CA VAL A 3 13.92 -8.12 2.10
C VAL A 3 14.13 -9.14 1.01
N PRO A 4 13.43 -10.29 1.02
CA PRO A 4 13.54 -11.29 -0.02
C PRO A 4 13.07 -10.72 -1.38
N HIS A 5 14.02 -10.47 -2.28
CA HIS A 5 13.74 -9.95 -3.61
C HIS A 5 14.74 -10.46 -4.64
N ARG A 6 14.42 -10.28 -5.89
CA ARG A 6 15.34 -10.45 -7.02
C ARG A 6 15.31 -9.22 -7.92
N ALA A 7 16.46 -8.84 -8.44
CA ALA A 7 16.55 -7.81 -9.46
C ALA A 7 15.73 -8.18 -10.70
N ALA A 8 15.16 -7.18 -11.34
CA ALA A 8 14.47 -7.29 -12.60
C ALA A 8 14.96 -6.17 -13.53
N GLU A 9 15.01 -6.44 -14.83
CA GLU A 9 15.29 -5.40 -15.82
C GLU A 9 13.97 -4.81 -16.29
N HIS A 10 13.88 -3.47 -16.29
CA HIS A 10 12.72 -2.77 -16.79
C HIS A 10 13.09 -1.34 -17.22
N GLU A 11 12.78 -0.96 -18.45
CA GLU A 11 13.21 0.32 -19.06
C GLU A 11 12.72 1.60 -18.35
N ARG A 12 11.65 1.49 -17.54
CA ARG A 12 10.98 2.63 -16.88
C ARG A 12 11.09 2.63 -15.36
N ILE A 13 11.78 1.66 -14.79
CA ILE A 13 11.98 1.54 -13.33
C ILE A 13 13.48 1.51 -13.10
N ASP A 14 14.01 2.50 -12.37
CA ASP A 14 15.46 2.68 -12.21
C ASP A 14 16.12 1.47 -11.53
N GLN A 15 15.49 0.95 -10.48
CA GLN A 15 15.97 -0.20 -9.72
C GLN A 15 14.85 -1.22 -9.56
N ALA A 16 14.44 -1.81 -10.68
CA ALA A 16 13.34 -2.75 -10.70
C ALA A 16 13.64 -4.02 -9.92
N VAL A 17 12.70 -4.40 -9.05
CA VAL A 17 12.77 -5.63 -8.26
C VAL A 17 11.42 -6.34 -8.22
N ARG A 18 11.46 -7.65 -7.93
CA ARG A 18 10.28 -8.45 -7.55
C ARG A 18 10.51 -9.06 -6.18
N LEU A 19 9.51 -8.99 -5.33
CA LEU A 19 9.53 -9.71 -4.07
C LEU A 19 9.51 -11.22 -4.33
N THR A 20 10.29 -11.96 -3.55
CA THR A 20 10.39 -13.43 -3.62
C THR A 20 9.94 -14.10 -2.33
N GLY A 21 9.56 -13.32 -1.33
CA GLY A 21 9.07 -13.78 -0.05
C GLY A 21 8.45 -12.64 0.75
N PRO A 22 8.02 -12.92 2.00
CA PRO A 22 7.43 -11.92 2.87
C PRO A 22 8.39 -10.75 3.18
N VAL A 23 7.81 -9.57 3.32
CA VAL A 23 8.51 -8.33 3.71
C VAL A 23 8.25 -8.08 5.19
N ALA A 24 9.29 -8.13 6.01
CA ALA A 24 9.19 -8.01 7.47
C ALA A 24 8.14 -8.95 8.10
N GLY A 25 7.99 -10.17 7.56
CA GLY A 25 7.01 -11.16 8.02
C GLY A 25 5.59 -10.95 7.49
N VAL A 26 5.38 -10.01 6.57
CA VAL A 26 4.10 -9.75 5.90
C VAL A 26 4.18 -10.18 4.44
N ALA A 27 3.29 -11.06 3.99
CA ALA A 27 3.18 -11.41 2.59
C ALA A 27 2.63 -10.22 1.79
N VAL A 28 3.22 -9.90 0.64
CA VAL A 28 2.77 -8.81 -0.24
C VAL A 28 2.39 -9.40 -1.59
N GLU A 29 1.10 -9.38 -1.91
CA GLU A 29 0.55 -10.12 -3.03
C GLU A 29 -0.32 -9.24 -3.94
N TYR A 30 -0.14 -9.40 -5.24
CA TYR A 30 -1.03 -8.77 -6.22
C TYR A 30 -2.32 -9.58 -6.38
N VAL A 31 -3.46 -8.90 -6.39
CA VAL A 31 -4.79 -9.57 -6.51
C VAL A 31 -5.06 -10.16 -7.89
N GLY A 32 -4.36 -9.70 -8.92
CA GLY A 32 -4.58 -10.09 -10.31
C GLY A 32 -3.55 -11.09 -10.85
N ARG A 33 -3.50 -11.22 -12.17
CA ARG A 33 -2.64 -12.19 -12.87
C ARG A 33 -1.49 -11.55 -13.65
N ASN A 34 -1.55 -10.25 -13.94
CA ASN A 34 -0.50 -9.57 -14.69
C ASN A 34 0.74 -9.36 -13.82
N ARG A 35 1.79 -10.10 -14.11
CA ARG A 35 3.05 -10.09 -13.33
C ARG A 35 3.80 -8.75 -13.42
N GLU A 36 3.55 -7.91 -14.41
CA GLU A 36 4.16 -6.58 -14.48
C GLU A 36 3.70 -5.71 -13.31
N HIS A 37 2.45 -5.83 -12.88
CA HIS A 37 1.91 -5.08 -11.73
C HIS A 37 2.57 -5.43 -10.39
N THR A 38 3.43 -6.45 -10.34
CA THR A 38 4.24 -6.79 -9.16
C THR A 38 5.65 -6.22 -9.19
N LEU A 39 6.02 -5.52 -10.27
CA LEU A 39 7.31 -4.81 -10.33
C LEU A 39 7.27 -3.59 -9.43
N MET A 40 8.34 -3.40 -8.68
CA MET A 40 8.51 -2.28 -7.76
C MET A 40 9.91 -1.68 -7.96
N ASP A 41 10.03 -0.39 -7.73
CA ASP A 41 11.34 0.21 -7.52
C ASP A 41 11.86 -0.16 -6.12
N CYS A 42 13.16 -0.35 -5.97
CA CYS A 42 13.78 -0.70 -4.69
C CYS A 42 13.44 0.31 -3.58
N ARG A 43 13.30 1.59 -3.89
CA ARG A 43 12.90 2.64 -2.94
C ARG A 43 11.52 2.35 -2.31
N LEU A 44 10.55 1.96 -3.13
CA LEU A 44 9.23 1.55 -2.65
C LEU A 44 9.34 0.32 -1.73
N VAL A 45 10.17 -0.65 -2.09
CA VAL A 45 10.35 -1.87 -1.28
C VAL A 45 10.97 -1.55 0.07
N VAL A 46 11.91 -0.61 0.16
CA VAL A 46 12.51 -0.16 1.43
C VAL A 46 11.47 0.51 2.33
N ALA A 47 10.66 1.41 1.79
CA ALA A 47 9.58 2.07 2.54
C ALA A 47 8.52 1.04 2.99
N LEU A 48 8.11 0.15 2.08
CA LEU A 48 7.17 -0.92 2.36
C LEU A 48 7.67 -1.84 3.48
N ALA A 49 8.97 -2.15 3.54
CA ALA A 49 9.53 -3.00 4.58
C ALA A 49 9.43 -2.39 5.98
N GLN A 50 9.57 -1.08 6.09
CA GLN A 50 9.42 -0.37 7.36
C GLN A 50 7.94 -0.29 7.75
N TRP A 51 7.06 0.04 6.81
CA TRP A 51 5.62 0.08 7.04
C TRP A 51 5.05 -1.30 7.36
N ALA A 52 5.45 -2.35 6.65
CA ALA A 52 5.02 -3.72 6.91
C ALA A 52 5.40 -4.19 8.33
N ARG A 53 6.56 -3.75 8.85
CA ARG A 53 6.94 -4.03 10.25
C ARG A 53 5.95 -3.40 11.24
N ALA A 54 5.54 -2.16 11.02
CA ALA A 54 4.53 -1.51 11.87
C ALA A 54 3.19 -2.22 11.78
N LEU A 55 2.72 -2.54 10.56
CA LEU A 55 1.49 -3.29 10.35
C LEU A 55 1.53 -4.70 10.96
N ARG A 56 2.70 -5.36 10.94
CA ARG A 56 2.87 -6.67 11.56
C ARG A 56 2.69 -6.63 13.08
N ALA A 57 3.11 -5.54 13.72
CA ALA A 57 2.87 -5.33 15.16
C ALA A 57 1.37 -5.23 15.49
N GLU A 58 0.55 -4.75 14.55
CA GLU A 58 -0.93 -4.71 14.64
C GLU A 58 -1.59 -6.03 14.22
N GLY A 59 -0.82 -7.08 13.96
CA GLY A 59 -1.33 -8.41 13.60
C GLY A 59 -1.53 -8.64 12.10
N VAL A 60 -1.14 -7.71 11.22
CA VAL A 60 -1.20 -7.91 9.76
C VAL A 60 -0.19 -8.96 9.32
N THR A 61 -0.66 -9.97 8.61
CA THR A 61 0.15 -11.07 8.07
C THR A 61 0.28 -11.02 6.57
N ARG A 62 -0.68 -10.35 5.88
CA ARG A 62 -0.67 -10.21 4.42
C ARG A 62 -1.28 -8.88 3.98
N ILE A 63 -0.65 -8.29 2.99
CA ILE A 63 -1.14 -7.15 2.20
C ILE A 63 -1.48 -7.66 0.81
N ARG A 64 -2.71 -7.38 0.31
CA ARG A 64 -3.04 -7.62 -1.09
C ARG A 64 -3.28 -6.29 -1.79
N HIS A 65 -2.61 -6.09 -2.91
CA HIS A 65 -2.58 -4.82 -3.64
C HIS A 65 -3.15 -4.93 -5.05
N LEU A 66 -3.65 -3.81 -5.58
CA LEU A 66 -4.22 -3.69 -6.93
C LEU A 66 -3.16 -3.43 -8.01
N GLY A 67 -1.92 -3.19 -7.62
CA GLY A 67 -0.78 -3.01 -8.50
C GLY A 67 0.27 -2.06 -7.93
N ALA A 68 1.53 -2.28 -8.31
CA ALA A 68 2.63 -1.37 -8.08
C ALA A 68 3.01 -0.67 -9.40
N TYR A 69 3.53 -1.39 -10.38
CA TYR A 69 3.83 -0.82 -11.68
C TYR A 69 2.62 -0.84 -12.63
N ARG A 70 2.40 0.28 -13.32
CA ARG A 70 1.45 0.41 -14.43
C ARG A 70 2.05 1.33 -15.50
N GLY A 71 2.50 0.74 -16.59
CA GLY A 71 3.14 1.47 -17.70
C GLY A 71 2.24 2.60 -18.22
N GLY A 72 2.81 3.82 -18.28
CA GLY A 72 2.09 4.99 -18.79
C GLY A 72 1.02 5.57 -17.86
N ALA A 73 0.91 5.11 -16.60
CA ALA A 73 -0.03 5.67 -15.63
C ALA A 73 0.18 7.17 -15.42
N ARG A 74 -0.92 7.92 -15.38
CA ARG A 74 -0.93 9.37 -15.19
C ARG A 74 -1.88 9.78 -14.07
N VAL A 75 -1.53 10.84 -13.38
CA VAL A 75 -2.39 11.48 -12.36
C VAL A 75 -3.60 12.09 -13.05
N ARG A 76 -4.80 11.71 -12.60
CA ARG A 76 -6.04 12.23 -13.14
C ARG A 76 -6.15 13.73 -12.84
N GLY A 77 -6.49 14.52 -13.85
CA GLY A 77 -6.65 15.97 -13.74
C GLY A 77 -5.41 16.77 -14.12
N THR A 78 -4.19 16.33 -13.78
CA THR A 78 -2.95 17.03 -14.16
C THR A 78 -2.27 16.42 -15.39
N GLY A 79 -2.51 15.14 -15.65
CA GLY A 79 -1.81 14.40 -16.72
C GLY A 79 -0.33 14.11 -16.43
N SER A 80 0.17 14.50 -15.25
CA SER A 80 1.54 14.20 -14.82
C SER A 80 1.75 12.68 -14.70
N PRO A 81 2.98 12.16 -14.90
CA PRO A 81 3.27 10.76 -14.61
C PRO A 81 2.93 10.41 -13.16
N SER A 82 2.22 9.31 -12.94
CA SER A 82 1.98 8.74 -11.61
C SER A 82 3.20 7.93 -11.16
N GLY A 83 3.43 7.80 -9.85
CA GLY A 83 4.45 6.90 -9.30
C GLY A 83 4.31 5.46 -9.77
N HIS A 84 3.10 5.01 -10.08
CA HIS A 84 2.88 3.71 -10.71
C HIS A 84 3.61 3.56 -12.06
N ALA A 85 3.81 4.62 -12.82
CA ALA A 85 4.54 4.56 -14.08
C ALA A 85 6.03 4.23 -13.92
N LYS A 86 6.54 4.34 -12.69
CA LYS A 86 7.93 4.07 -12.32
C LYS A 86 8.08 3.00 -11.23
N GLY A 87 7.00 2.32 -10.85
CA GLY A 87 7.02 1.34 -9.75
C GLY A 87 7.24 1.94 -8.36
N LEU A 88 6.99 3.24 -8.19
CA LEU A 88 7.18 3.99 -6.94
C LEU A 88 5.91 4.08 -6.09
N ALA A 89 4.80 3.51 -6.54
CA ALA A 89 3.52 3.55 -5.86
C ALA A 89 2.93 2.14 -5.66
N LEU A 90 2.06 2.00 -4.65
CA LEU A 90 1.34 0.78 -4.34
C LEU A 90 -0.11 1.11 -3.96
N ASP A 91 -1.08 0.41 -4.56
CA ASP A 91 -2.50 0.51 -4.22
C ASP A 91 -2.91 -0.65 -3.33
N VAL A 92 -3.01 -0.43 -2.03
CA VAL A 92 -3.37 -1.46 -1.04
C VAL A 92 -4.88 -1.53 -0.87
N ARG A 93 -5.45 -2.72 -1.07
CA ARG A 93 -6.88 -2.97 -0.92
C ARG A 93 -7.24 -3.85 0.26
N TYR A 94 -6.53 -4.96 0.46
CA TYR A 94 -6.87 -5.89 1.52
C TYR A 94 -5.72 -6.05 2.50
N LEU A 95 -6.06 -6.09 3.79
CA LEU A 95 -5.17 -6.53 4.85
C LEU A 95 -5.73 -7.82 5.47
N HIS A 96 -4.87 -8.79 5.71
CA HIS A 96 -5.23 -10.01 6.44
C HIS A 96 -4.60 -9.95 7.82
N PHE A 97 -5.40 -10.24 8.83
CA PHE A 97 -5.00 -10.29 10.24
C PHE A 97 -5.06 -11.75 10.72
N GLY A 98 -4.01 -12.21 11.36
CA GLY A 98 -3.86 -13.63 11.72
C GLY A 98 -3.37 -14.50 10.57
N ASP A 99 -3.17 -15.78 10.84
CA ASP A 99 -2.58 -16.74 9.91
C ASP A 99 -3.59 -17.82 9.48
N GLY A 100 -3.35 -18.42 8.32
CA GLY A 100 -4.12 -19.55 7.80
C GLY A 100 -5.52 -19.19 7.33
N GLU A 101 -6.41 -20.21 7.37
CA GLU A 101 -7.80 -20.07 6.89
C GLU A 101 -8.68 -19.22 7.82
N SER A 102 -8.26 -19.04 9.07
CA SER A 102 -8.95 -18.20 10.05
C SER A 102 -8.55 -16.72 9.98
N ALA A 103 -7.69 -16.33 9.04
CA ALA A 103 -7.28 -14.95 8.88
C ALA A 103 -8.48 -14.06 8.56
N GLU A 104 -8.68 -13.04 9.38
CA GLU A 104 -9.69 -12.01 9.13
C GLU A 104 -9.23 -11.10 7.99
N VAL A 105 -10.11 -10.83 7.03
CA VAL A 105 -9.82 -9.97 5.88
C VAL A 105 -10.48 -8.62 6.05
N PHE A 106 -9.69 -7.58 6.12
CA PHE A 106 -10.17 -6.20 6.05
C PHE A 106 -10.12 -5.71 4.59
N ASP A 107 -11.29 -5.42 4.00
CA ASP A 107 -11.39 -4.76 2.69
C ASP A 107 -11.50 -3.25 2.89
N VAL A 108 -10.58 -2.48 2.32
CA VAL A 108 -10.56 -1.02 2.40
C VAL A 108 -11.86 -0.40 1.87
N LEU A 109 -12.47 -0.99 0.82
CA LEU A 109 -13.74 -0.49 0.28
C LEU A 109 -14.88 -0.46 1.31
N GLU A 110 -14.95 -1.53 2.12
CA GLU A 110 -16.08 -1.74 3.04
C GLU A 110 -15.74 -1.31 4.46
N GLY A 111 -14.49 -1.47 4.85
CA GLY A 111 -14.05 -1.27 6.23
C GLY A 111 -13.46 0.12 6.52
N TRP A 112 -12.98 0.84 5.50
CA TRP A 112 -12.49 2.20 5.72
C TRP A 112 -13.65 3.12 6.09
N GLN A 113 -13.61 3.66 7.29
CA GLN A 113 -14.72 4.47 7.77
C GLN A 113 -14.81 5.81 7.04
N PRO A 114 -16.03 6.21 6.62
CA PRO A 114 -16.27 7.47 5.92
C PRO A 114 -15.79 8.66 6.74
N ARG A 115 -15.16 9.61 6.08
CA ARG A 115 -14.75 10.90 6.62
C ARG A 115 -15.23 12.00 5.70
N GLY A 116 -15.43 13.18 6.25
CA GLY A 116 -15.76 14.36 5.47
C GLY A 116 -14.59 14.73 4.55
N ARG A 117 -14.91 15.26 3.38
CA ARG A 117 -13.88 15.80 2.48
C ARG A 117 -13.18 16.97 3.18
N GLY A 118 -11.86 16.89 3.34
CA GLY A 118 -11.05 17.90 4.04
C GLY A 118 -10.79 17.61 5.52
N ASP A 119 -11.38 16.55 6.08
CA ASP A 119 -11.04 16.10 7.43
C ASP A 119 -9.57 15.63 7.47
N ASP A 120 -8.94 15.81 8.63
CA ASP A 120 -7.60 15.25 8.86
C ASP A 120 -7.67 13.70 8.80
N PRO A 121 -6.98 13.07 7.83
CA PRO A 121 -7.01 11.62 7.69
C PRO A 121 -6.39 10.88 8.88
N CYS A 122 -5.59 11.57 9.69
CA CYS A 122 -4.93 11.00 10.86
C CYS A 122 -5.70 11.19 12.17
N ALA A 123 -6.71 12.07 12.19
CA ALA A 123 -7.54 12.26 13.38
C ALA A 123 -8.26 10.97 13.77
N SER A 124 -8.31 10.68 15.06
CA SER A 124 -9.10 9.59 15.60
C SER A 124 -10.60 9.83 15.37
N HIS A 125 -11.34 8.75 15.15
CA HIS A 125 -12.79 8.81 14.92
C HIS A 125 -13.53 8.02 16.01
N ALA A 126 -14.55 8.62 16.60
CA ALA A 126 -15.36 7.92 17.60
C ALA A 126 -16.08 6.72 16.96
N GLY A 127 -15.94 5.55 17.57
CA GLY A 127 -16.51 4.30 17.05
C GLY A 127 -15.75 3.69 15.88
N GLU A 128 -14.51 4.13 15.62
CA GLU A 128 -13.67 3.56 14.57
C GLU A 128 -13.39 2.08 14.85
N GLU A 129 -13.63 1.25 13.84
CA GLU A 129 -13.40 -0.18 13.90
C GLU A 129 -11.88 -0.46 14.02
N ALA A 130 -11.49 -1.49 14.79
CA ALA A 130 -10.09 -1.73 15.16
C ALA A 130 -9.15 -1.92 13.96
N ARG A 131 -9.62 -2.59 12.88
CA ARG A 131 -8.80 -2.84 11.67
C ARG A 131 -8.63 -1.57 10.82
N SER A 132 -9.69 -0.75 10.74
CA SER A 132 -9.62 0.58 10.11
C SER A 132 -8.61 1.48 10.85
N ARG A 133 -8.67 1.47 12.18
CA ARG A 133 -7.75 2.21 13.04
C ARG A 133 -6.31 1.77 12.84
N ALA A 134 -6.03 0.46 12.87
CA ALA A 134 -4.67 -0.08 12.67
C ALA A 134 -4.07 0.36 11.33
N LEU A 135 -4.86 0.32 10.24
CA LEU A 135 -4.41 0.83 8.95
C LEU A 135 -4.14 2.34 8.98
N ARG A 136 -5.08 3.13 9.52
CA ARG A 136 -4.94 4.59 9.61
C ARG A 136 -3.70 4.99 10.42
N GLU A 137 -3.54 4.43 11.61
CA GLU A 137 -2.40 4.73 12.49
C GLU A 137 -1.07 4.31 11.84
N GLY A 138 -1.04 3.14 11.21
CA GLY A 138 0.13 2.67 10.46
C GLY A 138 0.49 3.58 9.27
N LEU A 139 -0.51 4.14 8.57
CA LEU A 139 -0.27 5.11 7.49
C LEU A 139 0.25 6.45 8.03
N CYS A 140 -0.37 6.96 9.09
CA CYS A 140 0.02 8.24 9.67
C CYS A 140 1.45 8.18 10.25
N ALA A 141 1.78 7.12 10.96
CA ALA A 141 3.14 6.87 11.43
C ALA A 141 4.15 6.76 10.28
N ALA A 142 3.76 6.15 9.16
CA ALA A 142 4.62 6.05 7.97
C ALA A 142 4.87 7.42 7.31
N VAL A 143 3.85 8.29 7.27
CA VAL A 143 3.98 9.66 6.78
C VAL A 143 4.89 10.49 7.71
N GLU A 144 4.67 10.43 9.02
CA GLU A 144 5.50 11.12 10.01
C GLU A 144 6.97 10.68 9.94
N ALA A 145 7.21 9.39 9.67
CA ALA A 145 8.56 8.84 9.49
C ALA A 145 9.17 9.15 8.10
N GLY A 146 8.45 9.87 7.22
CA GLY A 146 8.91 10.19 5.87
C GLY A 146 9.06 9.00 4.94
N LEU A 147 8.34 7.89 5.20
CA LEU A 147 8.40 6.68 4.37
C LEU A 147 7.69 6.88 3.03
N PHE A 148 6.60 7.63 3.02
CA PHE A 148 5.82 7.94 1.83
C PHE A 148 5.69 9.46 1.66
N GLN A 149 5.88 9.92 0.43
CA GLN A 149 5.70 11.33 0.05
C GLN A 149 4.25 11.64 -0.30
N VAL A 150 3.52 10.64 -0.80
CA VAL A 150 2.10 10.75 -1.12
C VAL A 150 1.35 9.59 -0.50
N VAL A 151 0.28 9.92 0.24
CA VAL A 151 -0.72 8.97 0.70
C VAL A 151 -2.09 9.49 0.32
N VAL A 152 -2.85 8.68 -0.41
CA VAL A 152 -4.23 8.99 -0.79
C VAL A 152 -5.15 7.93 -0.19
N THR A 153 -6.10 8.38 0.62
CA THR A 153 -7.06 7.53 1.33
C THR A 153 -8.43 7.51 0.62
N PRO A 154 -9.29 6.53 0.91
CA PRO A 154 -10.58 6.37 0.22
C PRO A 154 -11.50 7.58 0.19
N HIS A 155 -11.45 8.44 1.21
CA HIS A 155 -12.31 9.62 1.26
C HIS A 155 -11.82 10.81 0.40
N HIS A 156 -10.64 10.70 -0.21
CA HIS A 156 -10.08 11.76 -1.03
C HIS A 156 -10.87 11.97 -2.33
N ASN A 157 -11.20 10.88 -3.03
CA ASN A 157 -12.04 10.92 -4.23
C ASN A 157 -12.53 9.51 -4.63
N ASP A 158 -13.52 9.43 -5.49
CA ASP A 158 -14.15 8.19 -5.94
C ASP A 158 -13.17 7.19 -6.60
N ALA A 159 -12.10 7.67 -7.22
CA ALA A 159 -11.12 6.82 -7.86
C ALA A 159 -10.29 6.00 -6.84
N HIS A 160 -10.23 6.47 -5.60
CA HIS A 160 -9.52 5.81 -4.49
C HIS A 160 -10.48 5.16 -3.48
N ALA A 161 -11.80 5.15 -3.73
CA ALA A 161 -12.80 4.64 -2.77
C ALA A 161 -12.52 3.22 -2.25
N ASN A 162 -11.78 2.40 -2.99
CA ASN A 162 -11.56 0.99 -2.71
C ASN A 162 -10.13 0.60 -2.33
N HIS A 163 -9.25 1.57 -2.14
CA HIS A 163 -7.84 1.30 -1.78
C HIS A 163 -7.17 2.51 -1.14
N VAL A 164 -6.07 2.27 -0.48
CA VAL A 164 -5.11 3.29 -0.08
C VAL A 164 -3.98 3.30 -1.09
N HIS A 165 -3.66 4.47 -1.64
CA HIS A 165 -2.51 4.67 -2.50
C HIS A 165 -1.35 5.23 -1.68
N VAL A 166 -0.17 4.62 -1.75
CA VAL A 166 1.08 5.10 -1.15
C VAL A 166 2.15 5.26 -2.23
N GLU A 167 2.96 6.32 -2.15
CA GLU A 167 4.02 6.63 -3.12
C GLU A 167 5.26 7.21 -2.43
N VAL A 168 6.47 6.84 -2.89
CA VAL A 168 7.78 7.30 -2.43
C VAL A 168 8.42 8.27 -3.38
#